data_25bcadec27e955ca9f39f1f4cda0d9bc
#
_entry.id   25bcadec27e955ca9f39f1f4cda0d9bc
#
_cell.length_a   1.000
_cell.length_b   1.000
_cell.length_c   1.000
_cell.angle_alpha   90.00
_cell.angle_beta   90.00
_cell.angle_gamma   90.00
#
_symmetry.space_group_name_H-M   'P 1'
#
loop_
_entity.id
_entity.type
_entity.pdbx_description
1 polymer ?
#
loop_
_entity_poly.entity_id
_entity_poly.type
_entity_poly.pdbx_seq_one_letter_code
_entity_poly.pdbx_strand_id
1 'polypeptide(L)'
;SQGYGIGNAVVISDAKLDYNHVEFTTAQNEKERLQKAVDTFIKETRKLADDVKNSAGDKEAEILEGHIVMLSDPFMLSQMQDNIDAGSVAEKAVDTVCSMFIDMFSGVDDELTQQRASDVKDIKDSLLSILLGVNNVDISKVKKGSVLIAKDFTPSMTGQINKDNVSAILTEVGGITSHSAILARAMGIPAVLSIPNVCNEVKNGDLVAVDGFKGNVIVSPSNDDIKEFENKQEAYLKDKESLKQYFGKPTVTKSGIKKLVYGNIGKAEDVQNVIQNSGEGIGLF
;
A
#
# COMPACT_ATOMS: atom_id res chain seq x y z
N SER A 1 -3.72 5.29 -11.13
CA SER A 1 -4.85 4.41 -11.47
C SER A 1 -6.00 5.23 -12.02
N GLN A 2 -6.65 4.72 -13.06
CA GLN A 2 -7.74 5.41 -13.76
C GLN A 2 -9.01 5.50 -12.90
N GLY A 3 -9.77 6.58 -13.07
CA GLY A 3 -11.03 6.85 -12.39
C GLY A 3 -11.14 8.28 -11.90
N TYR A 4 -12.29 8.61 -11.33
CA TYR A 4 -12.57 9.90 -10.71
C TYR A 4 -12.91 9.68 -9.23
N GLY A 5 -12.32 10.46 -8.34
CA GLY A 5 -12.59 10.40 -6.90
C GLY A 5 -12.81 11.80 -6.34
N ILE A 6 -13.79 11.93 -5.42
CA ILE A 6 -14.01 13.15 -4.66
C ILE A 6 -14.18 12.73 -3.20
N GLY A 7 -13.54 13.45 -2.29
CA GLY A 7 -13.69 13.17 -0.88
C GLY A 7 -12.83 14.04 0.03
N ASN A 8 -13.01 13.83 1.31
CA ASN A 8 -12.24 14.54 2.31
C ASN A 8 -10.86 13.92 2.48
N ALA A 9 -9.84 14.76 2.49
CA ALA A 9 -8.45 14.36 2.67
C ALA A 9 -8.22 13.74 4.05
N VAL A 10 -7.51 12.62 4.06
CA VAL A 10 -6.87 12.02 5.23
C VAL A 10 -5.37 11.98 4.95
N VAL A 11 -4.66 12.95 5.50
CA VAL A 11 -3.21 13.06 5.35
C VAL A 11 -2.55 12.15 6.39
N ILE A 12 -1.83 11.16 5.89
CA ILE A 12 -1.07 10.21 6.71
C ILE A 12 0.35 10.76 6.74
N SER A 13 0.69 11.40 7.84
CA SER A 13 2.06 11.85 8.08
C SER A 13 2.89 10.73 8.67
N ASP A 14 4.16 10.65 8.27
CA ASP A 14 5.12 9.79 8.95
C ASP A 14 5.13 10.16 10.44
N ALA A 15 4.88 9.19 11.30
CA ALA A 15 5.00 9.41 12.74
C ALA A 15 6.44 9.88 13.05
N LYS A 16 6.57 10.88 13.91
CA LYS A 16 7.91 11.23 14.41
C LYS A 16 8.39 10.13 15.34
N LEU A 17 9.20 9.24 14.80
CA LEU A 17 9.80 8.11 15.52
C LEU A 17 11.07 8.58 16.25
N ASP A 18 10.92 9.63 17.09
CA ASP A 18 12.02 10.19 17.89
C ASP A 18 12.12 9.44 19.22
N TYR A 19 13.23 8.74 19.40
CA TYR A 19 13.56 7.97 20.58
C TYR A 19 14.70 8.58 21.40
N ASN A 20 15.14 9.81 21.13
CA ASN A 20 16.23 10.48 21.86
C ASN A 20 15.92 10.67 23.37
N HIS A 21 14.65 10.62 23.74
CA HIS A 21 14.19 10.74 25.12
C HIS A 21 14.13 9.39 25.87
N VAL A 22 14.39 8.27 25.18
CA VAL A 22 14.34 6.93 25.78
C VAL A 22 15.65 6.65 26.47
N GLU A 23 15.59 6.38 27.78
CA GLU A 23 16.79 6.07 28.58
C GLU A 23 17.00 4.55 28.65
N PHE A 24 18.27 4.14 28.49
CA PHE A 24 18.66 2.75 28.67
C PHE A 24 18.49 2.33 30.13
N THR A 25 17.86 1.19 30.34
CA THR A 25 17.65 0.64 31.70
C THR A 25 18.64 -0.49 32.00
N THR A 26 18.36 -1.67 31.48
CA THR A 26 19.23 -2.86 31.55
C THR A 26 19.13 -3.62 30.23
N ALA A 27 20.22 -4.30 29.85
CA ALA A 27 20.19 -5.13 28.63
C ALA A 27 19.05 -6.15 28.64
N GLN A 28 18.74 -6.72 29.80
CA GLN A 28 17.65 -7.68 29.94
C GLN A 28 16.28 -7.01 29.65
N ASN A 29 16.00 -5.85 30.23
CA ASN A 29 14.75 -5.13 29.98
C ASN A 29 14.61 -4.69 28.54
N GLU A 30 15.69 -4.19 27.92
CA GLU A 30 15.68 -3.76 26.52
C GLU A 30 15.43 -4.94 25.56
N LYS A 31 16.04 -6.11 25.83
CA LYS A 31 15.76 -7.35 25.08
C LYS A 31 14.32 -7.82 25.25
N GLU A 32 13.75 -7.71 26.43
CA GLU A 32 12.34 -8.03 26.66
C GLU A 32 11.39 -7.08 25.93
N ARG A 33 11.72 -5.77 25.90
CA ARG A 33 10.98 -4.77 25.10
C ARG A 33 11.04 -5.11 23.62
N LEU A 34 12.25 -5.38 23.10
CA LEU A 34 12.45 -5.78 21.70
C LEU A 34 11.64 -7.03 21.37
N GLN A 35 11.71 -8.10 22.21
CA GLN A 35 11.00 -9.34 21.97
C GLN A 35 9.48 -9.13 21.92
N LYS A 36 8.93 -8.34 22.86
CA LYS A 36 7.51 -7.99 22.86
C LYS A 36 7.09 -7.23 21.61
N ALA A 37 7.95 -6.33 21.12
CA ALA A 37 7.70 -5.57 19.89
C ALA A 37 7.71 -6.50 18.67
N VAL A 38 8.66 -7.42 18.58
CA VAL A 38 8.75 -8.44 17.53
C VAL A 38 7.51 -9.34 17.53
N ASP A 39 7.11 -9.85 18.71
CA ASP A 39 5.93 -10.70 18.83
C ASP A 39 4.65 -9.96 18.43
N THR A 40 4.53 -8.69 18.81
CA THR A 40 3.41 -7.83 18.45
C THR A 40 3.37 -7.61 16.95
N PHE A 41 4.51 -7.24 16.34
CA PHE A 41 4.64 -7.05 14.91
C PHE A 41 4.22 -8.30 14.12
N ILE A 42 4.75 -9.47 14.49
CA ILE A 42 4.43 -10.74 13.83
C ILE A 42 2.92 -11.04 13.92
N LYS A 43 2.33 -10.83 15.08
CA LYS A 43 0.89 -11.07 15.29
C LYS A 43 0.02 -10.13 14.45
N GLU A 44 0.34 -8.85 14.46
CA GLU A 44 -0.42 -7.83 13.72
C GLU A 44 -0.24 -7.98 12.21
N THR A 45 1.00 -8.22 11.75
CA THR A 45 1.30 -8.42 10.32
C THR A 45 0.65 -9.70 9.78
N ARG A 46 0.61 -10.80 10.56
CA ARG A 46 -0.08 -12.03 10.15
C ARG A 46 -1.57 -11.82 10.00
N LYS A 47 -2.19 -11.13 10.96
CA LYS A 47 -3.61 -10.77 10.85
C LYS A 47 -3.86 -9.90 9.61
N LEU A 48 -3.00 -8.92 9.37
CA LEU A 48 -3.11 -8.05 8.20
C LEU A 48 -2.93 -8.83 6.90
N ALA A 49 -2.01 -9.80 6.84
CA ALA A 49 -1.82 -10.66 5.67
C ALA A 49 -3.08 -11.49 5.37
N ASP A 50 -3.74 -12.03 6.41
CA ASP A 50 -5.02 -12.75 6.26
C ASP A 50 -6.12 -11.83 5.70
N ASP A 51 -6.24 -10.60 6.20
CA ASP A 51 -7.22 -9.60 5.73
C ASP A 51 -6.93 -9.19 4.27
N VAL A 52 -5.66 -8.96 3.91
CA VAL A 52 -5.19 -8.63 2.55
C VAL A 52 -5.43 -9.78 1.59
N LYS A 53 -5.18 -11.01 2.00
CA LYS A 53 -5.45 -12.20 1.17
C LYS A 53 -6.90 -12.25 0.71
N ASN A 54 -7.83 -11.90 1.60
CA ASN A 54 -9.27 -11.90 1.31
C ASN A 54 -9.72 -10.69 0.44
N SER A 55 -9.01 -9.56 0.50
CA SER A 55 -9.44 -8.30 -0.14
C SER A 55 -8.67 -7.95 -1.41
N ALA A 56 -7.37 -8.26 -1.48
CA ALA A 56 -6.48 -7.87 -2.57
C ALA A 56 -5.79 -9.06 -3.26
N GLY A 57 -5.73 -10.22 -2.61
CA GLY A 57 -5.20 -11.46 -3.18
C GLY A 57 -3.91 -11.96 -2.51
N ASP A 58 -3.43 -13.12 -3.01
CA ASP A 58 -2.31 -13.83 -2.38
C ASP A 58 -0.97 -13.09 -2.52
N LYS A 59 -0.72 -12.43 -3.67
CA LYS A 59 0.56 -11.74 -3.91
C LYS A 59 0.82 -10.61 -2.94
N GLU A 60 -0.20 -9.85 -2.64
CA GLU A 60 -0.12 -8.74 -1.68
C GLU A 60 0.06 -9.26 -0.26
N ALA A 61 -0.57 -10.40 0.08
CA ALA A 61 -0.39 -11.07 1.36
C ALA A 61 1.03 -11.66 1.50
N GLU A 62 1.60 -12.26 0.45
CA GLU A 62 2.96 -12.82 0.44
C GLU A 62 4.05 -11.79 0.80
N ILE A 63 3.84 -10.51 0.48
CA ILE A 63 4.77 -9.44 0.85
C ILE A 63 4.80 -9.26 2.37
N LEU A 64 3.63 -9.23 3.01
CA LEU A 64 3.52 -9.12 4.46
C LEU A 64 4.06 -10.37 5.17
N GLU A 65 3.84 -11.55 4.60
CA GLU A 65 4.48 -12.77 5.09
C GLU A 65 6.00 -12.71 4.93
N GLY A 66 6.51 -12.12 3.85
CA GLY A 66 7.93 -11.84 3.64
C GLY A 66 8.52 -10.94 4.73
N HIS A 67 7.79 -9.93 5.21
CA HIS A 67 8.22 -9.10 6.34
C HIS A 67 8.39 -9.93 7.63
N ILE A 68 7.46 -10.86 7.89
CA ILE A 68 7.57 -11.75 9.06
C ILE A 68 8.82 -12.64 8.94
N VAL A 69 9.07 -13.20 7.76
CA VAL A 69 10.24 -14.04 7.52
C VAL A 69 11.54 -13.24 7.70
N MET A 70 11.62 -12.03 7.13
CA MET A 70 12.79 -11.16 7.27
C MET A 70 13.07 -10.80 8.73
N LEU A 71 12.05 -10.37 9.48
CA LEU A 71 12.22 -10.02 10.88
C LEU A 71 12.54 -11.23 11.75
N SER A 72 12.08 -12.43 11.36
CA SER A 72 12.37 -13.68 12.10
C SER A 72 13.74 -14.25 11.79
N ASP A 73 14.54 -13.60 10.92
CA ASP A 73 15.90 -14.03 10.62
C ASP A 73 16.78 -13.97 11.88
N PRO A 74 17.40 -15.09 12.29
CA PRO A 74 18.22 -15.13 13.51
C PRO A 74 19.40 -14.16 13.50
N PHE A 75 19.96 -13.87 12.32
CA PHE A 75 21.07 -12.94 12.21
C PHE A 75 20.64 -11.50 12.50
N MET A 76 19.50 -11.07 11.91
CA MET A 76 18.95 -9.73 12.17
C MET A 76 18.63 -9.53 13.66
N LEU A 77 17.95 -10.50 14.29
CA LEU A 77 17.62 -10.44 15.71
C LEU A 77 18.85 -10.48 16.61
N SER A 78 19.86 -11.33 16.28
CA SER A 78 21.13 -11.39 17.01
C SER A 78 21.86 -10.04 16.97
N GLN A 79 21.94 -9.40 15.79
CA GLN A 79 22.58 -8.08 15.66
C GLN A 79 21.87 -7.00 16.51
N MET A 80 20.52 -7.04 16.60
CA MET A 80 19.78 -6.12 17.48
C MET A 80 20.11 -6.41 18.96
N GLN A 81 20.18 -7.68 19.36
CA GLN A 81 20.53 -8.06 20.74
C GLN A 81 21.98 -7.68 21.10
N ASP A 82 22.94 -7.84 20.17
CA ASP A 82 24.33 -7.45 20.35
C ASP A 82 24.46 -5.93 20.57
N ASN A 83 23.68 -5.12 19.85
CA ASN A 83 23.62 -3.67 20.06
C ASN A 83 23.05 -3.32 21.44
N ILE A 84 22.05 -4.05 21.92
CA ILE A 84 21.49 -3.87 23.27
C ILE A 84 22.54 -4.26 24.34
N ASP A 85 23.26 -5.37 24.15
CA ASP A 85 24.35 -5.77 25.06
C ASP A 85 25.48 -4.75 25.12
N ALA A 86 25.69 -4.00 24.02
CA ALA A 86 26.62 -2.87 23.95
C ALA A 86 26.06 -1.58 24.59
N GLY A 87 24.88 -1.59 25.21
CA GLY A 87 24.27 -0.47 25.93
C GLY A 87 23.33 0.41 25.14
N SER A 88 22.82 -0.07 24.00
CA SER A 88 21.80 0.64 23.21
C SER A 88 20.40 0.34 23.72
N VAL A 89 19.50 1.32 23.70
CA VAL A 89 18.04 1.10 23.85
C VAL A 89 17.50 0.28 22.68
N ALA A 90 16.40 -0.41 22.87
CA ALA A 90 15.79 -1.27 21.85
C ALA A 90 15.50 -0.53 20.54
N GLU A 91 15.03 0.72 20.61
CA GLU A 91 14.76 1.59 19.45
C GLU A 91 16.03 1.85 18.64
N LYS A 92 17.14 2.17 19.32
CA LYS A 92 18.44 2.43 18.67
C LYS A 92 18.99 1.16 18.02
N ALA A 93 18.85 0.02 18.67
CA ALA A 93 19.25 -1.27 18.12
C ALA A 93 18.48 -1.60 16.82
N VAL A 94 17.14 -1.44 16.82
CA VAL A 94 16.29 -1.59 15.64
C VAL A 94 16.71 -0.64 14.53
N ASP A 95 16.82 0.67 14.83
CA ASP A 95 17.20 1.68 13.83
C ASP A 95 18.56 1.38 13.21
N THR A 96 19.56 1.06 14.02
CA THR A 96 20.93 0.78 13.55
C THR A 96 20.98 -0.43 12.65
N VAL A 97 20.37 -1.55 13.07
CA VAL A 97 20.43 -2.81 12.31
C VAL A 97 19.58 -2.73 11.03
N CYS A 98 18.35 -2.23 11.11
CA CYS A 98 17.53 -2.07 9.92
C CYS A 98 18.15 -1.10 8.92
N SER A 99 18.74 0.02 9.37
CA SER A 99 19.42 0.98 8.48
C SER A 99 20.61 0.32 7.77
N MET A 100 21.39 -0.52 8.45
CA MET A 100 22.47 -1.30 7.83
C MET A 100 21.94 -2.20 6.69
N PHE A 101 20.82 -2.90 6.90
CA PHE A 101 20.20 -3.73 5.85
C PHE A 101 19.64 -2.89 4.71
N ILE A 102 19.02 -1.74 5.00
CA ILE A 102 18.50 -0.81 3.99
C ILE A 102 19.65 -0.34 3.09
N ASP A 103 20.78 0.07 3.67
CA ASP A 103 21.95 0.52 2.92
C ASP A 103 22.54 -0.60 2.07
N MET A 104 22.61 -1.82 2.63
CA MET A 104 23.11 -2.99 1.93
C MET A 104 22.23 -3.33 0.71
N PHE A 105 20.92 -3.39 0.85
CA PHE A 105 20.01 -3.70 -0.24
C PHE A 105 19.93 -2.57 -1.27
N SER A 106 19.99 -1.32 -0.84
CA SER A 106 19.99 -0.16 -1.76
C SER A 106 21.26 -0.03 -2.60
N GLY A 107 22.38 -0.58 -2.12
CA GLY A 107 23.67 -0.54 -2.82
C GLY A 107 23.83 -1.59 -3.92
N VAL A 108 22.88 -2.50 -4.10
CA VAL A 108 22.92 -3.55 -5.14
C VAL A 108 22.27 -3.05 -6.42
N ASP A 109 22.87 -3.33 -7.57
CA ASP A 109 22.33 -2.97 -8.89
C ASP A 109 21.33 -4.04 -9.39
N ASP A 110 20.28 -4.28 -8.60
CA ASP A 110 19.19 -5.20 -8.90
C ASP A 110 17.88 -4.66 -8.31
N GLU A 111 16.90 -4.39 -9.15
CA GLU A 111 15.65 -3.74 -8.78
C GLU A 111 14.86 -4.55 -7.72
N LEU A 112 14.85 -5.88 -7.81
CA LEU A 112 14.16 -6.74 -6.84
C LEU A 112 14.84 -6.67 -5.47
N THR A 113 16.16 -6.62 -5.43
CA THR A 113 16.93 -6.46 -4.19
C THR A 113 16.73 -5.07 -3.60
N GLN A 114 16.68 -4.03 -4.43
CA GLN A 114 16.39 -2.67 -3.96
C GLN A 114 14.98 -2.54 -3.34
N GLN A 115 14.00 -3.29 -3.85
CA GLN A 115 12.66 -3.34 -3.23
C GLN A 115 12.72 -3.86 -1.79
N ARG A 116 13.65 -4.77 -1.46
CA ARG A 116 13.85 -5.26 -0.08
C ARG A 116 14.27 -4.16 0.89
N ALA A 117 14.94 -3.11 0.42
CA ALA A 117 15.24 -1.94 1.26
C ALA A 117 13.95 -1.25 1.75
N SER A 118 12.93 -1.14 0.88
CA SER A 118 11.61 -0.62 1.27
C SER A 118 10.90 -1.51 2.27
N ASP A 119 10.99 -2.84 2.10
CA ASP A 119 10.39 -3.81 3.02
C ASP A 119 11.03 -3.70 4.41
N VAL A 120 12.37 -3.63 4.49
CA VAL A 120 13.08 -3.44 5.77
C VAL A 120 12.76 -2.09 6.41
N LYS A 121 12.56 -1.04 5.60
CA LYS A 121 12.12 0.26 6.11
C LYS A 121 10.74 0.17 6.74
N ASP A 122 9.78 -0.51 6.13
CA ASP A 122 8.44 -0.71 6.68
C ASP A 122 8.48 -1.50 8.01
N ILE A 123 9.32 -2.55 8.07
CA ILE A 123 9.57 -3.30 9.32
C ILE A 123 10.15 -2.39 10.40
N LYS A 124 11.17 -1.57 10.06
CA LYS A 124 11.80 -0.63 10.99
C LYS A 124 10.79 0.35 11.57
N ASP A 125 10.05 1.02 10.71
CA ASP A 125 9.09 2.06 11.11
C ASP A 125 7.96 1.47 11.96
N SER A 126 7.51 0.26 11.64
CA SER A 126 6.51 -0.48 12.44
C SER A 126 7.04 -0.88 13.81
N LEU A 127 8.25 -1.45 13.89
CA LEU A 127 8.87 -1.82 15.19
C LEU A 127 9.11 -0.61 16.08
N LEU A 128 9.62 0.48 15.52
CA LEU A 128 9.83 1.73 16.26
C LEU A 128 8.49 2.30 16.76
N SER A 129 7.44 2.25 15.95
CA SER A 129 6.09 2.68 16.37
C SER A 129 5.58 1.85 17.55
N ILE A 130 5.77 0.53 17.51
CA ILE A 130 5.36 -0.38 18.61
C ILE A 130 6.18 -0.09 19.88
N LEU A 131 7.50 0.05 19.77
CA LEU A 131 8.39 0.33 20.90
C LEU A 131 8.08 1.67 21.58
N LEU A 132 7.76 2.69 20.79
CA LEU A 132 7.45 4.05 21.26
C LEU A 132 5.97 4.18 21.68
N GLY A 133 5.12 3.19 21.41
CA GLY A 133 3.68 3.28 21.68
C GLY A 133 2.97 4.36 20.83
N VAL A 134 3.53 4.69 19.66
CA VAL A 134 2.95 5.67 18.76
C VAL A 134 1.89 5.01 17.91
N ASN A 135 0.65 5.50 18.00
CA ASN A 135 -0.43 5.03 17.14
C ASN A 135 -0.35 5.75 15.78
N ASN A 136 -0.05 4.99 14.75
CA ASN A 136 -0.23 5.44 13.37
C ASN A 136 -1.72 5.64 13.07
N VAL A 137 -2.02 6.46 12.05
CA VAL A 137 -3.39 6.62 11.57
C VAL A 137 -3.92 5.25 11.16
N ASP A 138 -4.99 4.80 11.81
CA ASP A 138 -5.64 3.53 11.48
C ASP A 138 -6.43 3.70 10.17
N ILE A 139 -5.80 3.33 9.05
CA ILE A 139 -6.36 3.46 7.70
C ILE A 139 -7.63 2.62 7.54
N SER A 140 -7.77 1.54 8.31
CA SER A 140 -8.96 0.67 8.23
C SER A 140 -10.24 1.37 8.71
N LYS A 141 -10.10 2.42 9.53
CA LYS A 141 -11.21 3.18 10.13
C LYS A 141 -11.53 4.50 9.44
N VAL A 142 -10.92 4.77 8.29
CA VAL A 142 -11.23 6.00 7.55
C VAL A 142 -12.70 6.02 7.11
N LYS A 143 -13.28 7.21 7.10
CA LYS A 143 -14.68 7.39 6.71
C LYS A 143 -14.87 7.08 5.23
N LYS A 144 -16.09 6.64 4.88
CA LYS A 144 -16.46 6.45 3.48
C LYS A 144 -16.29 7.76 2.70
N GLY A 145 -15.69 7.65 1.51
CA GLY A 145 -15.41 8.79 0.66
C GLY A 145 -14.13 9.54 1.03
N SER A 146 -13.19 8.93 1.75
CA SER A 146 -11.91 9.56 2.05
C SER A 146 -10.95 9.53 0.85
N VAL A 147 -10.17 10.60 0.69
CA VAL A 147 -9.00 10.64 -0.18
C VAL A 147 -7.76 10.47 0.70
N LEU A 148 -7.05 9.36 0.52
CA LEU A 148 -5.84 9.08 1.29
C LEU A 148 -4.64 9.80 0.67
N ILE A 149 -3.86 10.47 1.49
CA ILE A 149 -2.68 11.23 1.07
C ILE A 149 -1.51 10.82 1.96
N ALA A 150 -0.43 10.38 1.36
CA ALA A 150 0.79 10.00 2.07
C ALA A 150 2.04 10.35 1.26
N LYS A 151 3.19 10.33 1.89
CA LYS A 151 4.46 10.43 1.17
C LYS A 151 4.61 9.23 0.24
N ASP A 152 4.41 8.03 0.76
CA ASP A 152 4.26 6.77 0.02
C ASP A 152 3.36 5.83 0.84
N PHE A 153 2.82 4.80 0.22
CA PHE A 153 2.08 3.75 0.93
C PHE A 153 2.93 2.50 1.01
N THR A 154 3.29 2.14 2.24
CA THR A 154 3.99 0.89 2.52
C THR A 154 3.04 -0.31 2.40
N PRO A 155 3.56 -1.54 2.28
CA PRO A 155 2.73 -2.75 2.27
C PRO A 155 1.81 -2.86 3.48
N SER A 156 2.30 -2.53 4.67
CA SER A 156 1.50 -2.56 5.90
C SER A 156 0.37 -1.51 5.92
N MET A 157 0.58 -0.35 5.31
CA MET A 157 -0.45 0.68 5.14
C MET A 157 -1.48 0.27 4.10
N THR A 158 -1.02 -0.26 2.97
CA THR A 158 -1.90 -0.66 1.86
C THR A 158 -2.82 -1.81 2.24
N GLY A 159 -2.34 -2.73 3.08
CA GLY A 159 -3.13 -3.83 3.61
C GLY A 159 -4.33 -3.40 4.46
N GLN A 160 -4.28 -2.20 5.04
CA GLN A 160 -5.38 -1.65 5.85
C GLN A 160 -6.45 -0.93 5.01
N ILE A 161 -6.24 -0.74 3.69
CA ILE A 161 -7.17 0.03 2.85
C ILE A 161 -8.45 -0.77 2.59
N ASN A 162 -9.57 -0.24 3.05
CA ASN A 162 -10.88 -0.70 2.62
C ASN A 162 -11.32 0.10 1.38
N LYS A 163 -11.37 -0.57 0.21
CA LYS A 163 -11.73 0.05 -1.07
C LYS A 163 -13.09 0.76 -1.07
N ASP A 164 -14.02 0.31 -0.22
CA ASP A 164 -15.38 0.88 -0.16
C ASP A 164 -15.40 2.22 0.59
N ASN A 165 -14.34 2.51 1.35
CA ASN A 165 -14.18 3.74 2.11
C ASN A 165 -13.29 4.77 1.42
N VAL A 166 -12.48 4.36 0.44
CA VAL A 166 -11.48 5.23 -0.19
C VAL A 166 -11.92 5.65 -1.57
N SER A 167 -12.02 6.96 -1.80
CA SER A 167 -12.38 7.56 -3.09
C SER A 167 -11.18 7.74 -4.00
N ALA A 168 -9.99 8.02 -3.47
CA ALA A 168 -8.75 8.16 -4.23
C ALA A 168 -7.52 8.04 -3.34
N ILE A 169 -6.36 7.82 -3.98
CA ILE A 169 -5.04 7.76 -3.34
C ILE A 169 -4.12 8.77 -4.00
N LEU A 170 -3.41 9.57 -3.18
CA LEU A 170 -2.39 10.53 -3.63
C LEU A 170 -1.08 10.26 -2.90
N THR A 171 0.06 10.32 -3.64
CA THR A 171 1.38 10.19 -3.02
C THR A 171 2.36 11.26 -3.50
N GLU A 172 3.35 11.61 -2.64
CA GLU A 172 4.45 12.49 -3.03
C GLU A 172 5.49 11.80 -3.90
N VAL A 173 5.69 10.52 -3.66
CA VAL A 173 6.65 9.68 -4.39
C VAL A 173 5.95 8.45 -4.96
N GLY A 174 6.68 7.66 -5.73
CA GLY A 174 6.17 6.43 -6.32
C GLY A 174 6.04 6.54 -7.84
N GLY A 175 6.22 5.42 -8.52
CA GLY A 175 6.10 5.30 -9.98
C GLY A 175 5.04 4.28 -10.38
N ILE A 176 4.98 3.99 -11.67
CA ILE A 176 4.00 3.05 -12.26
C ILE A 176 4.15 1.63 -11.66
N THR A 177 5.36 1.28 -11.23
CA THR A 177 5.72 -0.02 -10.63
C THR A 177 5.73 0.00 -9.10
N SER A 178 5.45 1.15 -8.47
CA SER A 178 5.41 1.24 -7.01
C SER A 178 4.28 0.40 -6.41
N HIS A 179 4.45 0.01 -5.15
CA HIS A 179 3.44 -0.72 -4.37
C HIS A 179 2.08 -0.02 -4.40
N SER A 180 2.08 1.31 -4.14
CA SER A 180 0.89 2.16 -4.19
C SER A 180 0.17 2.09 -5.54
N ALA A 181 0.94 2.09 -6.65
CA ALA A 181 0.38 2.02 -8.00
C ALA A 181 -0.25 0.66 -8.30
N ILE A 182 0.43 -0.42 -7.93
CA ILE A 182 -0.03 -1.80 -8.15
C ILE A 182 -1.33 -2.02 -7.39
N LEU A 183 -1.34 -1.67 -6.10
CA LEU A 183 -2.51 -1.84 -5.25
C LEU A 183 -3.69 -1.00 -5.70
N ALA A 184 -3.50 0.29 -6.00
CA ALA A 184 -4.58 1.16 -6.46
C ALA A 184 -5.24 0.61 -7.73
N ARG A 185 -4.44 0.01 -8.64
CA ARG A 185 -4.98 -0.67 -9.84
C ARG A 185 -5.73 -1.95 -9.49
N ALA A 186 -5.19 -2.79 -8.61
CA ALA A 186 -5.83 -4.04 -8.19
C ALA A 186 -7.17 -3.79 -7.49
N MET A 187 -7.24 -2.76 -6.65
CA MET A 187 -8.48 -2.37 -5.97
C MET A 187 -9.43 -1.53 -6.84
N GLY A 188 -8.98 -1.04 -8.00
CA GLY A 188 -9.76 -0.14 -8.84
C GLY A 188 -9.99 1.24 -8.23
N ILE A 189 -9.10 1.69 -7.34
CA ILE A 189 -9.15 3.01 -6.69
C ILE A 189 -8.41 4.02 -7.58
N PRO A 190 -9.01 5.19 -7.91
CA PRO A 190 -8.32 6.27 -8.61
C PRO A 190 -7.06 6.70 -7.85
N ALA A 191 -5.92 6.87 -8.55
CA ALA A 191 -4.70 7.30 -7.89
C ALA A 191 -3.86 8.22 -8.77
N VAL A 192 -3.27 9.24 -8.15
CA VAL A 192 -2.25 10.12 -8.72
C VAL A 192 -1.02 10.08 -7.81
N LEU A 193 0.11 9.76 -8.41
CA LEU A 193 1.38 9.56 -7.69
C LEU A 193 2.40 10.62 -8.12
N SER A 194 3.45 10.77 -7.33
CA SER A 194 4.54 11.71 -7.57
C SER A 194 4.06 13.17 -7.62
N ILE A 195 3.21 13.57 -6.68
CA ILE A 195 2.74 14.94 -6.52
C ILE A 195 3.64 15.63 -5.49
N PRO A 196 4.55 16.53 -5.90
CA PRO A 196 5.47 17.17 -4.96
C PRO A 196 4.73 17.90 -3.84
N ASN A 197 5.17 17.71 -2.60
CA ASN A 197 4.67 18.39 -1.39
C ASN A 197 3.17 18.23 -1.09
N VAL A 198 2.47 17.27 -1.66
CA VAL A 198 1.01 17.11 -1.46
C VAL A 198 0.65 16.93 0.02
N CYS A 199 1.50 16.28 0.81
CA CYS A 199 1.27 16.10 2.26
C CYS A 199 1.34 17.41 3.06
N ASN A 200 2.02 18.45 2.54
CA ASN A 200 2.13 19.75 3.19
C ASN A 200 1.09 20.75 2.67
N GLU A 201 0.68 20.61 1.41
CA GLU A 201 -0.27 21.52 0.75
C GLU A 201 -1.73 21.20 1.10
N VAL A 202 -2.04 19.93 1.36
CA VAL A 202 -3.39 19.46 1.70
C VAL A 202 -3.49 19.21 3.19
N LYS A 203 -4.57 19.69 3.81
CA LYS A 203 -4.84 19.47 5.23
C LYS A 203 -5.90 18.39 5.44
N ASN A 204 -5.83 17.72 6.60
CA ASN A 204 -6.89 16.79 6.98
C ASN A 204 -8.26 17.46 6.94
N GLY A 205 -9.19 16.84 6.21
CA GLY A 205 -10.56 17.33 6.06
C GLY A 205 -10.80 18.23 4.85
N ASP A 206 -9.76 18.68 4.14
CA ASP A 206 -9.93 19.42 2.88
C ASP A 206 -10.67 18.55 1.87
N LEU A 207 -11.60 19.13 1.13
CA LEU A 207 -12.25 18.45 0.03
C LEU A 207 -11.28 18.40 -1.16
N VAL A 208 -11.11 17.22 -1.74
CA VAL A 208 -10.18 16.99 -2.86
C VAL A 208 -10.89 16.25 -4.00
N ALA A 209 -10.73 16.74 -5.23
CA ALA A 209 -11.19 16.07 -6.44
C ALA A 209 -9.99 15.54 -7.23
N VAL A 210 -10.07 14.28 -7.66
CA VAL A 210 -8.97 13.54 -8.28
C VAL A 210 -9.37 12.97 -9.63
N ASP A 211 -8.64 13.32 -10.69
CA ASP A 211 -8.76 12.75 -12.04
C ASP A 211 -7.57 11.82 -12.29
N GLY A 212 -7.76 10.54 -12.06
CA GLY A 212 -6.74 9.52 -12.28
C GLY A 212 -6.46 9.20 -13.76
N PHE A 213 -7.24 9.72 -14.72
CA PHE A 213 -6.96 9.61 -16.14
C PHE A 213 -5.93 10.64 -16.59
N LYS A 214 -6.09 11.90 -16.12
CA LYS A 214 -5.24 13.03 -16.52
C LYS A 214 -4.14 13.34 -15.51
N GLY A 215 -4.22 12.75 -14.30
CA GLY A 215 -3.32 13.07 -13.20
C GLY A 215 -3.58 14.44 -12.56
N ASN A 216 -4.79 14.97 -12.68
CA ASN A 216 -5.16 16.26 -12.11
C ASN A 216 -5.75 16.09 -10.71
N VAL A 217 -5.35 16.97 -9.79
CA VAL A 217 -5.86 17.05 -8.42
C VAL A 217 -6.27 18.50 -8.14
N ILE A 218 -7.48 18.69 -7.64
CA ILE A 218 -8.01 20.00 -7.23
C ILE A 218 -8.28 19.95 -5.73
N VAL A 219 -7.58 20.81 -4.98
CA VAL A 219 -7.80 21.00 -3.55
C VAL A 219 -8.81 22.11 -3.36
N SER A 220 -9.79 21.89 -2.48
CA SER A 220 -10.91 22.82 -2.25
C SER A 220 -11.65 23.18 -3.56
N PRO A 221 -12.15 22.17 -4.31
CA PRO A 221 -12.83 22.40 -5.58
C PRO A 221 -14.07 23.27 -5.41
N SER A 222 -14.35 24.12 -6.41
CA SER A 222 -15.59 24.91 -6.46
C SER A 222 -16.82 24.00 -6.67
N ASN A 223 -18.02 24.54 -6.43
CA ASN A 223 -19.25 23.79 -6.69
C ASN A 223 -19.39 23.36 -8.16
N ASP A 224 -18.83 24.12 -9.09
CA ASP A 224 -18.86 23.80 -10.51
C ASP A 224 -17.86 22.68 -10.83
N ASP A 225 -16.67 22.70 -10.21
CA ASP A 225 -15.70 21.59 -10.32
C ASP A 225 -16.30 20.30 -9.78
N ILE A 226 -16.94 20.35 -8.60
CA ILE A 226 -17.57 19.17 -7.99
C ILE A 226 -18.60 18.56 -8.95
N LYS A 227 -19.51 19.37 -9.50
CA LYS A 227 -20.51 18.91 -10.44
C LYS A 227 -19.90 18.31 -11.70
N GLU A 228 -18.82 18.93 -12.22
CA GLU A 228 -18.11 18.42 -13.38
C GLU A 228 -17.51 17.03 -13.08
N PHE A 229 -16.86 16.86 -11.93
CA PHE A 229 -16.25 15.59 -11.52
C PHE A 229 -17.32 14.52 -11.25
N GLU A 230 -18.42 14.85 -10.57
CA GLU A 230 -19.53 13.93 -10.34
C GLU A 230 -20.13 13.44 -11.67
N ASN A 231 -20.35 14.33 -12.64
CA ASN A 231 -20.84 13.96 -13.96
C ASN A 231 -19.87 13.03 -14.71
N LYS A 232 -18.55 13.30 -14.62
CA LYS A 232 -17.51 12.46 -15.21
C LYS A 232 -17.46 11.08 -14.55
N GLN A 233 -17.57 11.04 -13.22
CA GLN A 233 -17.59 9.79 -12.46
C GLN A 233 -18.83 8.95 -12.81
N GLU A 234 -20.00 9.57 -12.85
CA GLU A 234 -21.23 8.89 -13.23
C GLU A 234 -21.17 8.34 -14.66
N ALA A 235 -20.68 9.14 -15.61
CA ALA A 235 -20.51 8.72 -17.00
C ALA A 235 -19.54 7.53 -17.10
N TYR A 236 -18.42 7.59 -16.40
CA TYR A 236 -17.44 6.50 -16.35
C TYR A 236 -18.01 5.21 -15.76
N LEU A 237 -18.75 5.31 -14.66
CA LEU A 237 -19.39 4.15 -14.02
C LEU A 237 -20.48 3.54 -14.93
N LYS A 238 -21.28 4.37 -15.59
CA LYS A 238 -22.27 3.92 -16.58
C LYS A 238 -21.62 3.22 -17.76
N ASP A 239 -20.52 3.77 -18.27
CA ASP A 239 -19.77 3.15 -19.38
C ASP A 239 -19.22 1.80 -18.96
N LYS A 240 -18.58 1.73 -17.79
CA LYS A 240 -18.05 0.49 -17.22
C LYS A 240 -19.16 -0.57 -17.00
N GLU A 241 -20.32 -0.15 -16.50
CA GLU A 241 -21.47 -1.05 -16.32
C GLU A 241 -22.04 -1.50 -17.68
N SER A 242 -22.07 -0.60 -18.67
CA SER A 242 -22.55 -0.93 -20.01
C SER A 242 -21.73 -2.03 -20.69
N LEU A 243 -20.45 -2.16 -20.34
CA LEU A 243 -19.58 -3.21 -20.87
C LEU A 243 -20.01 -4.61 -20.42
N LYS A 244 -20.68 -4.73 -19.27
CA LYS A 244 -21.20 -6.02 -18.79
C LYS A 244 -22.22 -6.65 -19.72
N GLN A 245 -22.92 -5.84 -20.53
CA GLN A 245 -23.84 -6.35 -21.55
C GLN A 245 -23.15 -7.24 -22.60
N TYR A 246 -21.85 -7.15 -22.75
CA TYR A 246 -21.07 -7.95 -23.69
C TYR A 246 -20.57 -9.27 -23.09
N PHE A 247 -20.72 -9.47 -21.78
CA PHE A 247 -20.31 -10.71 -21.12
C PHE A 247 -21.09 -11.90 -21.68
N GLY A 248 -20.40 -12.98 -21.99
CA GLY A 248 -20.99 -14.20 -22.61
C GLY A 248 -21.32 -14.06 -24.07
N LYS A 249 -21.15 -12.89 -24.70
CA LYS A 249 -21.38 -12.72 -26.11
C LYS A 249 -20.14 -13.04 -26.94
N PRO A 250 -20.30 -13.70 -28.12
CA PRO A 250 -19.14 -13.93 -28.97
C PRO A 250 -18.58 -12.62 -29.52
N THR A 251 -17.25 -12.50 -29.50
CA THR A 251 -16.54 -11.36 -30.08
C THR A 251 -16.48 -11.54 -31.59
N VAL A 252 -17.15 -10.69 -32.35
CA VAL A 252 -17.25 -10.77 -33.82
C VAL A 252 -16.85 -9.43 -34.43
N THR A 253 -16.01 -9.46 -35.46
CA THR A 253 -15.67 -8.25 -36.23
C THR A 253 -16.85 -7.74 -37.01
N LYS A 254 -16.80 -6.50 -37.54
CA LYS A 254 -17.82 -5.95 -38.45
C LYS A 254 -18.02 -6.80 -39.72
N SER A 255 -17.03 -7.57 -40.13
CA SER A 255 -17.08 -8.51 -41.28
C SER A 255 -17.60 -9.90 -40.90
N GLY A 256 -18.07 -10.12 -39.67
CA GLY A 256 -18.65 -11.40 -39.23
C GLY A 256 -17.62 -12.45 -38.77
N ILE A 257 -16.33 -12.11 -38.69
CA ILE A 257 -15.27 -13.04 -38.26
C ILE A 257 -15.24 -13.10 -36.73
N LYS A 258 -15.45 -14.31 -36.15
CA LYS A 258 -15.29 -14.55 -34.72
C LYS A 258 -13.81 -14.40 -34.31
N LYS A 259 -13.56 -13.70 -33.24
CA LYS A 259 -12.25 -13.58 -32.55
C LYS A 259 -12.37 -14.11 -31.14
N LEU A 260 -11.35 -14.82 -30.68
CA LEU A 260 -11.30 -15.34 -29.33
C LEU A 260 -10.64 -14.27 -28.42
N VAL A 261 -11.21 -14.07 -27.23
CA VAL A 261 -10.67 -13.17 -26.22
C VAL A 261 -10.06 -13.99 -25.10
N TYR A 262 -8.76 -13.87 -24.93
CA TYR A 262 -8.00 -14.61 -23.93
C TYR A 262 -7.52 -13.65 -22.82
N GLY A 263 -7.55 -14.14 -21.58
CA GLY A 263 -6.96 -13.45 -20.45
C GLY A 263 -5.51 -13.84 -20.24
N ASN A 264 -4.65 -12.87 -19.89
CA ASN A 264 -3.32 -13.19 -19.38
C ASN A 264 -3.44 -13.40 -17.87
N ILE A 265 -2.77 -14.44 -17.36
CA ILE A 265 -2.77 -14.79 -15.94
C ILE A 265 -1.33 -14.94 -15.44
N GLY A 266 -1.13 -14.65 -14.16
CA GLY A 266 0.16 -14.84 -13.48
C GLY A 266 0.17 -16.04 -12.53
N LYS A 267 -1.02 -16.58 -12.20
CA LYS A 267 -1.21 -17.75 -11.35
C LYS A 267 -2.53 -18.44 -11.66
N ALA A 268 -2.68 -19.70 -11.19
CA ALA A 268 -3.84 -20.53 -11.51
C ALA A 268 -5.17 -19.94 -11.02
N GLU A 269 -5.17 -19.25 -9.88
CA GLU A 269 -6.36 -18.62 -9.30
C GLU A 269 -6.94 -17.50 -10.19
N ASP A 270 -6.11 -16.83 -10.99
CA ASP A 270 -6.53 -15.78 -11.92
C ASP A 270 -7.48 -16.30 -13.00
N VAL A 271 -7.52 -17.61 -13.22
CA VAL A 271 -8.47 -18.26 -14.15
C VAL A 271 -9.91 -17.89 -13.82
N GLN A 272 -10.26 -17.77 -12.53
CA GLN A 272 -11.61 -17.38 -12.12
C GLN A 272 -11.97 -15.97 -12.61
N ASN A 273 -11.01 -15.03 -12.61
CA ASN A 273 -11.22 -13.69 -13.14
C ASN A 273 -11.43 -13.71 -14.66
N VAL A 274 -10.69 -14.57 -15.38
CA VAL A 274 -10.88 -14.73 -16.83
C VAL A 274 -12.28 -15.26 -17.13
N ILE A 275 -12.74 -16.27 -16.40
CA ILE A 275 -14.08 -16.85 -16.54
C ILE A 275 -15.17 -15.81 -16.23
N GLN A 276 -15.05 -15.08 -15.12
CA GLN A 276 -16.01 -14.04 -14.71
C GLN A 276 -16.13 -12.91 -15.73
N ASN A 277 -15.04 -12.60 -16.43
CA ASN A 277 -15.02 -11.61 -17.51
C ASN A 277 -15.30 -12.20 -18.90
N SER A 278 -15.80 -13.45 -18.95
CA SER A 278 -16.17 -14.14 -20.19
C SER A 278 -15.00 -14.35 -21.16
N GLY A 279 -13.78 -14.50 -20.62
CA GLY A 279 -12.63 -14.92 -21.41
C GLY A 279 -12.80 -16.34 -21.94
N GLU A 280 -12.42 -16.56 -23.18
CA GLU A 280 -12.59 -17.85 -23.88
C GLU A 280 -11.34 -18.76 -23.76
N GLY A 281 -10.32 -18.29 -23.06
CA GLY A 281 -9.07 -19.04 -22.82
C GLY A 281 -7.98 -18.19 -22.17
N ILE A 282 -6.80 -18.78 -21.99
CA ILE A 282 -5.63 -18.15 -21.41
C ILE A 282 -4.65 -17.84 -22.54
N GLY A 283 -4.23 -16.57 -22.64
CA GLY A 283 -3.30 -16.11 -23.66
C GLY A 283 -1.85 -16.28 -23.26
N LEU A 284 -1.50 -15.79 -22.06
CA LEU A 284 -0.17 -15.90 -21.47
C LEU A 284 -0.30 -16.34 -20.02
N PHE A 285 0.63 -17.27 -19.64
CA PHE A 285 0.77 -17.79 -18.28
C PHE A 285 2.22 -17.63 -17.82
#